data_5a8f02336333d117c7496691ae6ff271
#
_entry.id   5a8f02336333d117c7496691ae6ff271
#
_cell.length_a   1.000
_cell.length_b   1.000
_cell.length_c   1.000
_cell.angle_alpha   90.00
_cell.angle_beta   90.00
_cell.angle_gamma   90.00
#
_symmetry.space_group_name_H-M   'P 1'
#
loop_
_entity.id
_entity.type
_entity.pdbx_description
1 polymer ?
#
loop_
_entity_poly.entity_id
_entity_poly.type
_entity_poly.pdbx_seq_one_letter_code
_entity_poly.pdbx_strand_id
1 'polypeptide(L)'
;MNYQTTDEQRMILDSLKAFLEKEIYPYEAEADRTGMVPDELAEQIKQKAIETGFFALNLPEYVGGGGVDYTTLGLVERELGKASYGLAGHIARPTEILLACEGDQIERYLLPCVSGEKHESFALTEPGAGSDIMSMTSRAVRDGDDYIINGAKNFISTPCVPDFAIVFVVTGVDETARGPRKRVTAFLVDKGEKGFDIQLGPLCAAQRCYRTYQLSFDDVRVHKSQILGEEGKGLELADKWLSMGRVWVGAQCCGKMERLLDLAAEWAATRKQFGKPIGRFQGTSFKLADMATELQASDLLVMHACEMADQGKMTSQDAAMAKLFASEALGRAADHTVQIYGGMGLMEELPIERLWRDSRLERIWDGTSEIQRHIISRTLLREYEPV
;
A
#
# COMPACT_ATOMS: atom_id res chain seq x y z
N MET A 1 -13.39 -8.57 15.67
CA MET A 1 -14.21 -7.39 16.01
C MET A 1 -15.61 -7.56 15.44
N ASN A 2 -16.68 -7.28 16.20
CA ASN A 2 -18.03 -7.16 15.64
C ASN A 2 -18.27 -5.69 15.21
N TYR A 3 -17.58 -5.22 14.14
CA TYR A 3 -18.22 -4.22 13.32
C TYR A 3 -19.55 -4.85 12.87
N GLN A 4 -20.62 -4.09 12.94
CA GLN A 4 -21.88 -4.56 12.36
C GLN A 4 -21.73 -4.55 10.84
N THR A 5 -21.04 -5.58 10.32
CA THR A 5 -20.95 -5.79 8.90
C THR A 5 -22.32 -6.12 8.34
N THR A 6 -22.66 -5.56 7.19
CA THR A 6 -23.86 -5.92 6.44
C THR A 6 -23.76 -7.38 5.97
N ASP A 7 -24.89 -7.97 5.55
CA ASP A 7 -24.88 -9.33 4.99
C ASP A 7 -24.02 -9.41 3.74
N GLU A 8 -24.04 -8.37 2.90
CA GLU A 8 -23.23 -8.25 1.69
C GLU A 8 -21.73 -8.20 2.02
N GLN A 9 -21.31 -7.36 2.97
CA GLN A 9 -19.93 -7.29 3.42
C GLN A 9 -19.45 -8.63 3.97
N ARG A 10 -20.28 -9.36 4.73
CA ARG A 10 -19.94 -10.71 5.21
C ARG A 10 -19.73 -11.68 4.06
N MET A 11 -20.60 -11.67 3.05
CA MET A 11 -20.45 -12.54 1.88
C MET A 11 -19.16 -12.25 1.12
N ILE A 12 -18.80 -10.97 0.94
CA ILE A 12 -17.53 -10.57 0.30
C ILE A 12 -16.35 -11.10 1.12
N LEU A 13 -16.34 -10.88 2.44
CA LEU A 13 -15.25 -11.30 3.31
C LEU A 13 -15.10 -12.82 3.40
N ASP A 14 -16.20 -13.56 3.50
CA ASP A 14 -16.17 -15.03 3.54
C ASP A 14 -15.63 -15.59 2.21
N SER A 15 -16.04 -15.01 1.08
CA SER A 15 -15.55 -15.38 -0.24
C SER A 15 -14.06 -15.06 -0.41
N LEU A 16 -13.63 -13.87 0.06
CA LEU A 16 -12.23 -13.47 0.01
C LEU A 16 -11.36 -14.36 0.89
N LYS A 17 -11.82 -14.70 2.10
CA LYS A 17 -11.13 -15.63 3.00
C LYS A 17 -10.92 -16.99 2.33
N ALA A 18 -11.97 -17.57 1.73
CA ALA A 18 -11.85 -18.82 1.00
C ALA A 18 -10.87 -18.71 -0.19
N PHE A 19 -10.86 -17.56 -0.89
CA PHE A 19 -9.89 -17.27 -1.95
C PHE A 19 -8.45 -17.26 -1.40
N LEU A 20 -8.17 -16.56 -0.30
CA LEU A 20 -6.84 -16.50 0.29
C LEU A 20 -6.35 -17.87 0.77
N GLU A 21 -7.22 -18.64 1.42
CA GLU A 21 -6.89 -19.99 1.90
C GLU A 21 -6.51 -20.94 0.77
N LYS A 22 -7.16 -20.81 -0.38
CA LYS A 22 -6.96 -21.73 -1.52
C LYS A 22 -5.88 -21.24 -2.49
N GLU A 23 -5.86 -19.95 -2.82
CA GLU A 23 -5.09 -19.42 -3.93
C GLU A 23 -3.83 -18.66 -3.50
N ILE A 24 -3.69 -18.30 -2.21
CA ILE A 24 -2.57 -17.47 -1.74
C ILE A 24 -1.73 -18.20 -0.69
N TYR A 25 -2.30 -18.63 0.43
CA TYR A 25 -1.55 -19.21 1.55
C TYR A 25 -0.64 -20.38 1.19
N PRO A 26 -1.02 -21.32 0.27
CA PRO A 26 -0.15 -22.42 -0.10
C PRO A 26 1.18 -22.01 -0.74
N TYR A 27 1.24 -20.81 -1.31
CA TYR A 27 2.39 -20.32 -2.07
C TYR A 27 3.27 -19.34 -1.28
N GLU A 28 2.83 -18.88 -0.10
CA GLU A 28 3.50 -17.81 0.65
C GLU A 28 4.95 -18.13 1.03
N ALA A 29 5.21 -19.34 1.54
CA ALA A 29 6.54 -19.72 1.99
C ALA A 29 7.55 -19.76 0.83
N GLU A 30 7.15 -20.32 -0.31
CA GLU A 30 8.01 -20.41 -1.48
C GLU A 30 8.25 -19.05 -2.13
N ALA A 31 7.21 -18.22 -2.26
CA ALA A 31 7.34 -16.87 -2.80
C ALA A 31 8.25 -15.99 -1.93
N ASP A 32 8.15 -16.09 -0.60
CA ASP A 32 9.04 -15.37 0.31
C ASP A 32 10.49 -15.86 0.21
N ARG A 33 10.70 -17.18 0.19
CA ARG A 33 12.02 -17.81 0.10
C ARG A 33 12.75 -17.45 -1.20
N THR A 34 12.05 -17.45 -2.33
CA THR A 34 12.62 -17.12 -3.64
C THR A 34 12.68 -15.61 -3.89
N GLY A 35 11.87 -14.82 -3.18
CA GLY A 35 11.70 -13.39 -3.39
C GLY A 35 11.01 -13.05 -4.72
N MET A 36 10.24 -14.00 -5.28
CA MET A 36 9.53 -13.84 -6.56
C MET A 36 8.22 -14.62 -6.54
N VAL A 37 7.24 -14.12 -7.28
CA VAL A 37 6.05 -14.86 -7.68
C VAL A 37 6.28 -15.30 -9.13
N PRO A 38 6.19 -16.60 -9.45
CA PRO A 38 6.30 -17.06 -10.84
C PRO A 38 5.19 -16.44 -11.71
N ASP A 39 5.52 -16.07 -12.95
CA ASP A 39 4.59 -15.40 -13.86
C ASP A 39 3.29 -16.19 -14.08
N GLU A 40 3.37 -17.52 -14.19
CA GLU A 40 2.20 -18.39 -14.34
C GLU A 40 1.29 -18.33 -13.11
N LEU A 41 1.86 -18.32 -11.90
CA LEU A 41 1.10 -18.18 -10.66
C LEU A 41 0.49 -16.79 -10.52
N ALA A 42 1.24 -15.75 -10.87
CA ALA A 42 0.78 -14.37 -10.89
C ALA A 42 -0.45 -14.19 -11.78
N GLU A 43 -0.38 -14.73 -13.01
CA GLU A 43 -1.50 -14.70 -13.97
C GLU A 43 -2.69 -15.52 -13.47
N GLN A 44 -2.44 -16.70 -12.90
CA GLN A 44 -3.50 -17.54 -12.31
C GLN A 44 -4.25 -16.81 -11.19
N ILE A 45 -3.53 -16.16 -10.27
CA ILE A 45 -4.15 -15.38 -9.17
C ILE A 45 -4.98 -14.23 -9.75
N LYS A 46 -4.41 -13.47 -10.70
CA LYS A 46 -5.09 -12.35 -11.36
C LYS A 46 -6.38 -12.79 -12.06
N GLN A 47 -6.33 -13.82 -12.88
CA GLN A 47 -7.52 -14.31 -13.60
C GLN A 47 -8.63 -14.76 -12.64
N LYS A 48 -8.28 -15.49 -11.59
CA LYS A 48 -9.24 -15.87 -10.55
C LYS A 48 -9.81 -14.68 -9.79
N ALA A 49 -9.00 -13.65 -9.53
CA ALA A 49 -9.48 -12.43 -8.90
C ALA A 49 -10.48 -11.68 -9.80
N ILE A 50 -10.24 -11.65 -11.11
CA ILE A 50 -11.17 -11.11 -12.11
C ILE A 50 -12.48 -11.93 -12.13
N GLU A 51 -12.38 -13.24 -12.25
CA GLU A 51 -13.54 -14.15 -12.28
C GLU A 51 -14.42 -14.08 -11.04
N THR A 52 -13.82 -13.85 -9.88
CA THR A 52 -14.52 -13.74 -8.60
C THR A 52 -14.92 -12.31 -8.22
N GLY A 53 -14.60 -11.33 -9.06
CA GLY A 53 -14.96 -9.93 -8.87
C GLY A 53 -14.14 -9.20 -7.80
N PHE A 54 -12.98 -9.72 -7.38
CA PHE A 54 -12.08 -9.05 -6.44
C PHE A 54 -11.13 -8.06 -7.10
N PHE A 55 -10.98 -8.13 -8.42
CA PHE A 55 -10.12 -7.22 -9.16
C PHE A 55 -10.79 -5.85 -9.35
N ALA A 56 -10.05 -4.76 -9.19
CA ALA A 56 -10.51 -3.37 -9.37
C ALA A 56 -11.75 -2.98 -8.53
N LEU A 57 -11.93 -3.57 -7.34
CA LEU A 57 -13.05 -3.26 -6.43
C LEU A 57 -13.17 -1.77 -6.08
N ASN A 58 -12.05 -1.05 -6.03
CA ASN A 58 -11.94 0.35 -5.66
C ASN A 58 -12.37 1.33 -6.74
N LEU A 59 -12.46 0.89 -8.00
CA LEU A 59 -12.82 1.78 -9.09
C LEU A 59 -14.32 1.77 -9.36
N PRO A 60 -14.89 2.90 -9.85
CA PRO A 60 -16.33 3.00 -10.12
C PRO A 60 -16.81 1.98 -11.17
N GLU A 61 -18.07 1.57 -11.05
CA GLU A 61 -18.72 0.65 -12.00
C GLU A 61 -18.73 1.16 -13.44
N TYR A 62 -18.86 2.50 -13.65
CA TYR A 62 -18.90 3.08 -15.00
C TYR A 62 -17.59 2.92 -15.80
N VAL A 63 -16.47 2.58 -15.14
CA VAL A 63 -15.21 2.22 -15.80
C VAL A 63 -14.94 0.71 -15.76
N GLY A 64 -15.87 -0.08 -15.23
CA GLY A 64 -15.75 -1.53 -15.12
C GLY A 64 -15.18 -2.02 -13.78
N GLY A 65 -15.05 -1.15 -12.79
CA GLY A 65 -14.63 -1.52 -11.44
C GLY A 65 -15.79 -2.05 -10.58
N GLY A 66 -15.48 -2.46 -9.35
CA GLY A 66 -16.47 -3.03 -8.42
C GLY A 66 -17.34 -1.98 -7.70
N GLY A 67 -16.92 -0.72 -7.66
CA GLY A 67 -17.71 0.39 -7.10
C GLY A 67 -18.02 0.29 -5.61
N VAL A 68 -17.27 -0.50 -4.84
CA VAL A 68 -17.52 -0.65 -3.40
C VAL A 68 -17.13 0.61 -2.64
N ASP A 69 -17.83 0.88 -1.53
CA ASP A 69 -17.51 2.00 -0.64
C ASP A 69 -16.17 1.80 0.10
N TYR A 70 -15.60 2.86 0.65
CA TYR A 70 -14.32 2.82 1.35
C TYR A 70 -14.38 1.98 2.63
N THR A 71 -15.53 1.92 3.30
CA THR A 71 -15.75 1.06 4.47
C THR A 71 -15.64 -0.41 4.08
N THR A 72 -16.30 -0.83 3.02
CA THR A 72 -16.20 -2.19 2.48
C THR A 72 -14.77 -2.50 2.00
N LEU A 73 -14.15 -1.56 1.28
CA LEU A 73 -12.77 -1.71 0.81
C LEU A 73 -11.78 -1.81 1.98
N GLY A 74 -12.00 -1.04 3.06
CA GLY A 74 -11.21 -1.15 4.29
C GLY A 74 -11.28 -2.55 4.93
N LEU A 75 -12.45 -3.17 4.93
CA LEU A 75 -12.62 -4.55 5.39
C LEU A 75 -11.92 -5.55 4.46
N VAL A 76 -11.99 -5.35 3.15
CA VAL A 76 -11.28 -6.16 2.14
C VAL A 76 -9.77 -6.03 2.32
N GLU A 77 -9.23 -4.82 2.42
CA GLU A 77 -7.80 -4.57 2.66
C GLU A 77 -7.30 -5.18 3.98
N ARG A 78 -8.15 -5.17 5.00
CA ARG A 78 -7.87 -5.82 6.27
C ARG A 78 -7.74 -7.34 6.11
N GLU A 79 -8.62 -7.97 5.35
CA GLU A 79 -8.53 -9.41 5.07
C GLU A 79 -7.32 -9.74 4.20
N LEU A 80 -7.07 -8.98 3.13
CA LEU A 80 -5.88 -9.09 2.28
C LEU A 80 -4.58 -8.94 3.09
N GLY A 81 -4.58 -8.10 4.13
CA GLY A 81 -3.44 -7.89 5.01
C GLY A 81 -2.97 -9.16 5.74
N LYS A 82 -3.82 -10.18 5.90
CA LYS A 82 -3.42 -11.49 6.46
C LYS A 82 -2.49 -12.27 5.57
N ALA A 83 -2.48 -11.99 4.27
CA ALA A 83 -1.71 -12.68 3.25
C ALA A 83 -0.37 -12.00 2.95
N SER A 84 0.52 -12.71 2.25
CA SER A 84 1.73 -12.13 1.67
C SER A 84 1.35 -11.07 0.62
N TYR A 85 1.81 -9.83 0.83
CA TYR A 85 1.44 -8.70 -0.03
C TYR A 85 1.89 -8.88 -1.48
N GLY A 86 3.04 -9.53 -1.73
CA GLY A 86 3.51 -9.79 -3.09
C GLY A 86 2.60 -10.72 -3.88
N LEU A 87 1.94 -11.68 -3.22
CA LEU A 87 0.93 -12.53 -3.84
C LEU A 87 -0.43 -11.81 -3.93
N ALA A 88 -0.87 -11.19 -2.82
CA ALA A 88 -2.13 -10.46 -2.78
C ALA A 88 -2.15 -9.25 -3.74
N GLY A 89 -0.99 -8.68 -4.08
CA GLY A 89 -0.86 -7.61 -5.06
C GLY A 89 -1.34 -7.97 -6.47
N HIS A 90 -1.43 -9.26 -6.80
CA HIS A 90 -1.99 -9.73 -8.07
C HIS A 90 -3.54 -9.76 -8.06
N ILE A 91 -4.18 -9.60 -6.91
CA ILE A 91 -5.63 -9.33 -6.77
C ILE A 91 -5.93 -7.86 -7.12
N ALA A 92 -5.09 -7.16 -7.69
CA ALA A 92 -4.91 -5.77 -8.04
C ALA A 92 -6.02 -4.79 -7.66
N ARG A 93 -5.57 -3.71 -7.10
CA ARG A 93 -6.33 -2.48 -6.88
C ARG A 93 -5.66 -1.38 -7.71
N PRO A 94 -6.07 -1.20 -8.99
CA PRO A 94 -5.52 -0.14 -9.84
C PRO A 94 -5.65 1.23 -9.15
N THR A 95 -4.67 2.11 -9.36
CA THR A 95 -4.66 3.38 -8.65
C THR A 95 -5.81 4.30 -9.07
N GLU A 96 -6.55 4.84 -8.11
CA GLU A 96 -7.68 5.75 -8.33
C GLU A 96 -7.29 7.07 -9.03
N ILE A 97 -6.01 7.44 -9.02
CA ILE A 97 -5.57 8.65 -9.73
C ILE A 97 -5.68 8.51 -11.26
N LEU A 98 -5.80 7.29 -11.79
CA LEU A 98 -6.11 7.05 -13.20
C LEU A 98 -7.51 7.55 -13.60
N LEU A 99 -8.40 7.82 -12.66
CA LEU A 99 -9.68 8.51 -12.93
C LEU A 99 -9.47 9.95 -13.42
N ALA A 100 -8.25 10.49 -13.32
CA ALA A 100 -7.89 11.77 -13.95
C ALA A 100 -7.48 11.62 -15.43
N CYS A 101 -7.55 10.42 -16.02
CA CYS A 101 -7.35 10.20 -17.44
C CYS A 101 -8.45 10.87 -18.28
N GLU A 102 -8.04 11.56 -19.35
CA GLU A 102 -8.93 12.24 -20.28
C GLU A 102 -8.65 11.82 -21.74
N GLY A 103 -9.67 11.91 -22.60
CA GLY A 103 -9.54 11.59 -24.02
C GLY A 103 -8.96 10.20 -24.25
N ASP A 104 -7.94 10.10 -25.11
CA ASP A 104 -7.28 8.83 -25.47
C ASP A 104 -6.60 8.12 -24.31
N GLN A 105 -6.33 8.83 -23.19
CA GLN A 105 -5.74 8.22 -22.01
C GLN A 105 -6.67 7.17 -21.36
N ILE A 106 -8.00 7.35 -21.49
CA ILE A 106 -8.98 6.42 -20.93
C ILE A 106 -8.79 5.03 -21.56
N GLU A 107 -8.78 4.97 -22.89
CA GLU A 107 -8.61 3.71 -23.64
C GLU A 107 -7.19 3.15 -23.55
N ARG A 108 -6.18 4.02 -23.42
CA ARG A 108 -4.78 3.61 -23.42
C ARG A 108 -4.27 3.13 -22.07
N TYR A 109 -4.80 3.68 -20.96
CA TYR A 109 -4.27 3.46 -19.60
C TYR A 109 -5.33 3.02 -18.60
N LEU A 110 -6.44 3.77 -18.45
CA LEU A 110 -7.43 3.49 -17.42
C LEU A 110 -8.13 2.15 -17.64
N LEU A 111 -8.81 1.98 -18.77
CA LEU A 111 -9.57 0.75 -19.04
C LEU A 111 -8.70 -0.52 -19.07
N PRO A 112 -7.49 -0.51 -19.67
CA PRO A 112 -6.59 -1.67 -19.59
C PRO A 112 -6.11 -2.00 -18.17
N CYS A 113 -5.98 -1.00 -17.28
CA CYS A 113 -5.68 -1.27 -15.87
C CYS A 113 -6.89 -1.89 -15.15
N VAL A 114 -8.10 -1.41 -15.42
CA VAL A 114 -9.33 -1.93 -14.84
C VAL A 114 -9.61 -3.37 -15.30
N SER A 115 -9.30 -3.71 -16.56
CA SER A 115 -9.47 -5.06 -17.10
C SER A 115 -8.33 -6.03 -16.71
N GLY A 116 -7.24 -5.53 -16.14
CA GLY A 116 -6.05 -6.34 -15.82
C GLY A 116 -5.12 -6.61 -17.01
N GLU A 117 -5.34 -5.95 -18.16
CA GLU A 117 -4.43 -6.03 -19.32
C GLU A 117 -3.11 -5.30 -19.08
N LYS A 118 -3.16 -4.16 -18.36
CA LYS A 118 -1.97 -3.35 -18.02
C LYS A 118 -1.83 -3.19 -16.53
N HIS A 119 -0.58 -2.97 -16.12
CA HIS A 119 -0.22 -2.67 -14.76
C HIS A 119 0.59 -1.38 -14.70
N GLU A 120 0.15 -0.45 -13.87
CA GLU A 120 0.83 0.82 -13.65
C GLU A 120 1.84 0.76 -12.50
N SER A 121 2.72 1.75 -12.44
CA SER A 121 3.52 2.04 -11.25
C SER A 121 3.40 3.50 -10.85
N PHE A 122 3.44 3.75 -9.54
CA PHE A 122 3.44 5.09 -8.95
C PHE A 122 4.89 5.52 -8.66
N ALA A 123 5.42 6.46 -9.46
CA ALA A 123 6.82 6.82 -9.46
C ALA A 123 7.07 8.24 -8.91
N LEU A 124 7.07 8.37 -7.55
CA LEU A 124 7.26 9.63 -6.84
C LEU A 124 8.65 9.73 -6.21
N THR A 125 9.04 8.74 -5.40
CA THR A 125 10.26 8.71 -4.59
C THR A 125 11.52 8.71 -5.46
N GLU A 126 12.55 9.45 -5.04
CA GLU A 126 13.88 9.50 -5.68
C GLU A 126 14.98 9.01 -4.73
N PRO A 127 16.18 8.68 -5.22
CA PRO A 127 17.31 8.35 -4.35
C PRO A 127 17.61 9.40 -3.28
N GLY A 128 17.38 10.70 -3.59
CA GLY A 128 17.62 11.83 -2.69
C GLY A 128 16.35 12.44 -2.08
N ALA A 129 15.15 11.97 -2.43
CA ALA A 129 13.88 12.58 -2.02
C ALA A 129 12.84 11.51 -1.64
N GLY A 130 12.75 11.21 -0.35
CA GLY A 130 11.74 10.32 0.24
C GLY A 130 10.73 11.10 1.07
N SER A 131 11.00 11.25 2.38
CA SER A 131 10.14 12.04 3.28
C SER A 131 10.02 13.50 2.87
N ASP A 132 11.11 14.10 2.37
CA ASP A 132 11.10 15.43 1.74
C ASP A 132 10.88 15.29 0.23
N ILE A 133 9.62 15.15 -0.17
CA ILE A 133 9.21 15.04 -1.59
C ILE A 133 9.63 16.31 -2.38
N MET A 134 9.67 17.48 -1.71
CA MET A 134 10.03 18.74 -2.37
C MET A 134 11.51 18.82 -2.75
N SER A 135 12.36 17.95 -2.21
CA SER A 135 13.77 17.81 -2.62
C SER A 135 13.95 17.08 -3.96
N MET A 136 12.89 16.57 -4.59
CA MET A 136 12.99 15.87 -5.89
C MET A 136 13.76 16.69 -6.93
N THR A 137 14.52 15.99 -7.75
CA THR A 137 15.40 16.57 -8.78
C THR A 137 15.02 16.15 -10.20
N SER A 138 14.25 15.09 -10.37
CA SER A 138 13.71 14.70 -11.68
C SER A 138 12.86 15.84 -12.24
N ARG A 139 13.08 16.15 -13.50
CA ARG A 139 12.48 17.31 -14.17
C ARG A 139 11.99 16.98 -15.57
N ALA A 140 11.01 17.72 -16.02
CA ALA A 140 10.56 17.73 -17.40
C ALA A 140 10.70 19.17 -17.95
N VAL A 141 11.42 19.30 -19.06
CA VAL A 141 11.62 20.57 -19.75
C VAL A 141 10.75 20.59 -21.00
N ARG A 142 9.93 21.63 -21.15
CA ARG A 142 9.03 21.76 -22.29
C ARG A 142 9.79 22.05 -23.58
N ASP A 143 9.47 21.33 -24.65
CA ASP A 143 10.00 21.49 -26.01
C ASP A 143 8.83 21.47 -27.01
N GLY A 144 8.24 22.64 -27.25
CA GLY A 144 7.01 22.77 -28.06
C GLY A 144 5.79 22.12 -27.38
N ASP A 145 5.25 21.10 -28.03
CA ASP A 145 4.14 20.28 -27.51
C ASP A 145 4.62 19.06 -26.71
N ASP A 146 5.93 18.85 -26.66
CA ASP A 146 6.56 17.75 -25.94
C ASP A 146 7.22 18.23 -24.63
N TYR A 147 7.59 17.26 -23.80
CA TYR A 147 8.42 17.41 -22.61
C TYR A 147 9.58 16.42 -22.66
N ILE A 148 10.75 16.86 -22.24
CA ILE A 148 11.95 16.02 -22.10
C ILE A 148 12.15 15.73 -20.62
N ILE A 149 11.96 14.47 -20.23
CA ILE A 149 12.08 14.02 -18.85
C ILE A 149 13.49 13.50 -18.58
N ASN A 150 14.11 13.99 -17.51
CA ASN A 150 15.40 13.53 -17.00
C ASN A 150 15.33 13.33 -15.47
N GLY A 151 15.94 12.24 -15.00
CA GLY A 151 16.02 11.92 -13.58
C GLY A 151 15.96 10.44 -13.27
N ALA A 152 15.70 10.12 -12.00
CA ALA A 152 15.58 8.73 -11.54
C ALA A 152 14.54 8.61 -10.41
N LYS A 153 13.83 7.49 -10.39
CA LYS A 153 12.90 7.12 -9.31
C LYS A 153 13.34 5.82 -8.66
N ASN A 154 13.14 5.72 -7.36
CA ASN A 154 13.61 4.59 -6.56
C ASN A 154 12.50 4.06 -5.65
N PHE A 155 12.63 2.79 -5.25
CA PHE A 155 11.61 2.09 -4.44
C PHE A 155 10.22 2.09 -5.11
N ILE A 156 10.18 1.92 -6.44
CA ILE A 156 8.93 1.81 -7.18
C ILE A 156 8.47 0.35 -7.08
N SER A 157 7.55 0.11 -6.17
CA SER A 157 7.14 -1.25 -5.80
C SER A 157 5.86 -1.64 -6.53
N THR A 158 5.91 -2.78 -7.21
CA THR A 158 4.77 -3.36 -7.93
C THR A 158 4.86 -4.88 -7.89
N PRO A 159 3.74 -5.61 -8.05
CA PRO A 159 3.77 -7.08 -8.08
C PRO A 159 4.45 -7.65 -9.33
N CYS A 160 4.50 -6.89 -10.42
CA CYS A 160 5.13 -7.27 -11.69
C CYS A 160 5.86 -6.09 -12.31
N VAL A 161 6.56 -6.30 -13.43
CA VAL A 161 7.15 -5.19 -14.21
C VAL A 161 6.02 -4.33 -14.80
N PRO A 162 5.96 -3.02 -14.51
CA PRO A 162 4.84 -2.20 -14.96
C PRO A 162 4.88 -1.98 -16.48
N ASP A 163 3.71 -1.82 -17.10
CA ASP A 163 3.55 -1.49 -18.52
C ASP A 163 3.76 0.00 -18.78
N PHE A 164 3.49 0.81 -17.77
CA PHE A 164 3.78 2.25 -17.77
C PHE A 164 4.00 2.76 -16.35
N ALA A 165 4.59 3.94 -16.25
CA ALA A 165 4.79 4.62 -14.98
C ALA A 165 4.01 5.95 -14.92
N ILE A 166 3.37 6.23 -13.78
CA ILE A 166 2.86 7.54 -13.42
C ILE A 166 4.00 8.28 -12.74
N VAL A 167 4.67 9.15 -13.48
CA VAL A 167 5.94 9.77 -13.08
C VAL A 167 5.71 11.21 -12.63
N PHE A 168 6.08 11.52 -11.39
CA PHE A 168 5.99 12.87 -10.83
C PHE A 168 7.31 13.59 -10.98
N VAL A 169 7.33 14.70 -11.74
CA VAL A 169 8.55 15.44 -12.04
C VAL A 169 8.32 16.95 -11.94
N VAL A 170 9.40 17.70 -11.72
CA VAL A 170 9.38 19.17 -11.67
C VAL A 170 9.28 19.73 -13.08
N THR A 171 8.23 20.52 -13.35
CA THR A 171 8.03 21.23 -14.63
C THR A 171 8.31 22.74 -14.53
N GLY A 172 8.58 23.25 -13.33
CA GLY A 172 8.88 24.66 -13.10
C GLY A 172 8.99 25.00 -11.64
N VAL A 173 9.15 26.30 -11.37
CA VAL A 173 9.16 26.86 -10.03
C VAL A 173 8.24 28.07 -10.03
N ASP A 174 7.32 28.12 -9.09
CA ASP A 174 6.40 29.24 -8.88
C ASP A 174 6.89 30.08 -7.72
N GLU A 175 6.92 31.41 -7.91
CA GLU A 175 7.17 32.34 -6.83
C GLU A 175 5.93 32.48 -5.96
N THR A 176 6.06 32.21 -4.67
CA THR A 176 4.96 32.31 -3.71
C THR A 176 5.33 33.28 -2.58
N ALA A 177 4.34 33.74 -1.82
CA ALA A 177 4.57 34.60 -0.64
C ALA A 177 5.50 33.96 0.42
N ARG A 178 5.66 32.61 0.37
CA ARG A 178 6.55 31.84 1.26
C ARG A 178 7.89 31.45 0.60
N GLY A 179 8.18 32.01 -0.59
CA GLY A 179 9.37 31.71 -1.39
C GLY A 179 9.08 30.76 -2.57
N PRO A 180 10.12 30.39 -3.33
CA PRO A 180 9.99 29.55 -4.52
C PRO A 180 9.47 28.17 -4.16
N ARG A 181 8.46 27.69 -4.92
CA ARG A 181 7.85 26.36 -4.78
C ARG A 181 7.96 25.60 -6.09
N LYS A 182 8.48 24.38 -6.05
CA LYS A 182 8.50 23.50 -7.23
C LYS A 182 7.09 23.18 -7.70
N ARG A 183 6.87 23.33 -8.99
CA ARG A 183 5.66 22.91 -9.69
C ARG A 183 5.88 21.49 -10.21
N VAL A 184 5.07 20.56 -9.75
CA VAL A 184 5.20 19.12 -10.06
C VAL A 184 4.04 18.68 -10.94
N THR A 185 4.35 17.97 -12.01
CA THR A 185 3.39 17.41 -12.97
C THR A 185 3.50 15.89 -12.98
N ALA A 186 2.38 15.19 -13.15
CA ALA A 186 2.32 13.75 -13.34
C ALA A 186 2.27 13.44 -14.85
N PHE A 187 3.13 12.53 -15.30
CA PHE A 187 3.14 12.04 -16.68
C PHE A 187 2.92 10.55 -16.74
N LEU A 188 2.21 10.09 -17.76
CA LEU A 188 2.08 8.68 -18.13
C LEU A 188 3.20 8.33 -19.11
N VAL A 189 4.14 7.50 -18.68
CA VAL A 189 5.32 7.12 -19.48
C VAL A 189 5.30 5.62 -19.74
N ASP A 190 5.12 5.23 -20.99
CA ASP A 190 5.03 3.82 -21.39
C ASP A 190 6.38 3.11 -21.30
N LYS A 191 6.35 1.85 -20.92
CA LYS A 191 7.50 0.95 -21.01
C LYS A 191 7.94 0.86 -22.47
N GLY A 192 9.25 0.99 -22.67
CA GLY A 192 9.86 0.95 -24.01
C GLY A 192 10.04 2.31 -24.68
N GLU A 193 9.59 3.41 -24.05
CA GLU A 193 9.98 4.74 -24.51
C GLU A 193 11.50 4.89 -24.51
N LYS A 194 12.03 5.52 -25.56
CA LYS A 194 13.48 5.71 -25.71
C LYS A 194 14.02 6.53 -24.53
N GLY A 195 15.03 6.00 -23.85
CA GLY A 195 15.65 6.63 -22.68
C GLY A 195 14.96 6.31 -21.36
N PHE A 196 13.83 5.59 -21.37
CA PHE A 196 13.19 5.07 -20.16
C PHE A 196 13.63 3.63 -19.88
N ASP A 197 14.27 3.41 -18.73
CA ASP A 197 14.74 2.10 -18.30
C ASP A 197 14.13 1.72 -16.96
N ILE A 198 13.75 0.44 -16.83
CA ILE A 198 13.15 -0.16 -15.62
C ILE A 198 14.07 -1.28 -15.16
N GLN A 199 14.74 -1.07 -14.04
CA GLN A 199 15.66 -2.04 -13.46
C GLN A 199 15.08 -2.64 -12.18
N LEU A 200 15.24 -3.97 -12.02
CA LEU A 200 14.92 -4.62 -10.78
C LEU A 200 15.85 -4.13 -9.67
N GLY A 201 15.26 -3.61 -8.61
CA GLY A 201 15.99 -3.16 -7.43
C GLY A 201 16.50 -4.30 -6.53
N PRO A 202 17.23 -3.98 -5.47
CA PRO A 202 17.72 -4.96 -4.51
C PRO A 202 16.56 -5.67 -3.79
N LEU A 203 16.83 -6.89 -3.32
CA LEU A 203 15.87 -7.64 -2.52
C LEU A 203 15.65 -6.95 -1.18
N CYS A 204 14.39 -6.63 -0.87
CA CYS A 204 14.01 -6.07 0.42
C CYS A 204 14.02 -7.17 1.50
N ALA A 205 14.29 -6.79 2.75
CA ALA A 205 14.19 -7.70 3.89
C ALA A 205 12.73 -8.08 4.19
N ALA A 206 11.79 -7.18 3.93
CA ALA A 206 10.35 -7.33 4.13
C ALA A 206 9.65 -7.49 2.78
N GLN A 207 8.52 -8.20 2.77
CA GLN A 207 7.68 -8.40 1.59
C GLN A 207 8.50 -8.80 0.35
N ARG A 208 9.36 -9.80 0.50
CA ARG A 208 10.41 -10.16 -0.47
C ARG A 208 9.90 -10.39 -1.89
N CYS A 209 8.73 -10.96 -2.05
CA CYS A 209 8.12 -11.21 -3.36
C CYS A 209 7.35 -10.01 -3.93
N TYR A 210 7.22 -8.90 -3.19
CA TYR A 210 6.74 -7.61 -3.71
C TYR A 210 7.94 -6.76 -4.11
N ARG A 211 8.32 -6.83 -5.39
CA ARG A 211 9.60 -6.31 -5.86
C ARG A 211 9.59 -4.79 -5.98
N THR A 212 10.75 -4.20 -5.70
CA THR A 212 10.99 -2.78 -5.94
C THR A 212 11.79 -2.60 -7.23
N TYR A 213 11.48 -1.54 -7.97
CA TYR A 213 12.17 -1.18 -9.21
C TYR A 213 12.84 0.19 -9.06
N GLN A 214 13.87 0.37 -9.86
CA GLN A 214 14.53 1.66 -10.11
C GLN A 214 14.19 2.08 -11.52
N LEU A 215 13.69 3.30 -11.67
CA LEU A 215 13.35 3.88 -12.97
C LEU A 215 14.35 4.98 -13.30
N SER A 216 14.90 4.97 -14.52
CA SER A 216 15.78 6.03 -15.00
C SER A 216 15.24 6.64 -16.28
N PHE A 217 15.41 7.95 -16.40
CA PHE A 217 14.93 8.77 -17.51
C PHE A 217 16.11 9.57 -18.05
N ASP A 218 16.50 9.30 -19.30
CA ASP A 218 17.59 9.96 -20.01
C ASP A 218 17.04 10.51 -21.34
N ASP A 219 16.72 11.82 -21.33
CA ASP A 219 16.08 12.53 -22.42
C ASP A 219 14.80 11.85 -22.96
N VAL A 220 13.96 11.33 -22.06
CA VAL A 220 12.69 10.70 -22.43
C VAL A 220 11.73 11.75 -22.94
N ARG A 221 11.35 11.64 -24.22
CA ARG A 221 10.41 12.55 -24.87
C ARG A 221 8.98 12.05 -24.72
N VAL A 222 8.12 12.86 -24.12
CA VAL A 222 6.69 12.60 -23.96
C VAL A 222 5.87 13.77 -24.48
N HIS A 223 4.76 13.49 -25.16
CA HIS A 223 3.87 14.53 -25.64
C HIS A 223 2.99 15.07 -24.49
N LYS A 224 2.56 16.34 -24.58
CA LYS A 224 1.70 16.98 -23.56
C LYS A 224 0.40 16.22 -23.26
N SER A 225 -0.10 15.42 -24.23
CA SER A 225 -1.27 14.54 -24.01
C SER A 225 -1.02 13.38 -23.05
N GLN A 226 0.23 13.19 -22.61
CA GLN A 226 0.60 12.21 -21.59
C GLN A 226 0.64 12.82 -20.16
N ILE A 227 0.28 14.11 -19.99
CA ILE A 227 0.06 14.70 -18.68
C ILE A 227 -1.20 14.07 -18.08
N LEU A 228 -1.09 13.48 -16.89
CA LEU A 228 -2.23 12.99 -16.13
C LEU A 228 -2.82 14.13 -15.30
N GLY A 229 -4.08 14.47 -15.57
CA GLY A 229 -4.72 15.64 -15.00
C GLY A 229 -4.13 16.96 -15.54
N GLU A 230 -3.87 17.93 -14.67
CA GLU A 230 -3.41 19.27 -15.05
C GLU A 230 -1.90 19.45 -14.83
N GLU A 231 -1.23 20.21 -15.71
CA GLU A 231 0.17 20.62 -15.52
C GLU A 231 0.32 21.40 -14.21
N GLY A 232 1.29 20.98 -13.40
CA GLY A 232 1.57 21.59 -12.08
C GLY A 232 0.70 21.10 -10.94
N LYS A 233 -0.28 20.23 -11.17
CA LYS A 233 -1.18 19.66 -10.17
C LYS A 233 -0.82 18.24 -9.74
N GLY A 234 0.34 17.72 -10.14
CA GLY A 234 0.77 16.36 -9.83
C GLY A 234 0.79 16.05 -8.33
N LEU A 235 1.18 17.02 -7.47
CA LEU A 235 1.18 16.79 -6.02
C LEU A 235 -0.22 16.66 -5.43
N GLU A 236 -1.24 17.25 -6.04
CA GLU A 236 -2.63 17.09 -5.61
C GLU A 236 -3.10 15.65 -5.87
N LEU A 237 -2.73 15.07 -7.04
CA LEU A 237 -2.98 13.67 -7.34
C LEU A 237 -2.20 12.74 -6.39
N ALA A 238 -0.92 13.04 -6.15
CA ALA A 238 -0.10 12.26 -5.24
C ALA A 238 -0.65 12.27 -3.81
N ASP A 239 -1.11 13.41 -3.29
CA ASP A 239 -1.68 13.53 -1.95
C ASP A 239 -2.99 12.75 -1.81
N LYS A 240 -3.86 12.81 -2.84
CA LYS A 240 -5.09 12.01 -2.89
C LYS A 240 -4.78 10.52 -2.78
N TRP A 241 -3.83 10.02 -3.56
CA TRP A 241 -3.41 8.61 -3.52
C TRP A 241 -2.79 8.24 -2.16
N LEU A 242 -1.83 9.05 -1.67
CA LEU A 242 -1.14 8.81 -0.39
C LEU A 242 -2.10 8.83 0.80
N SER A 243 -3.14 9.65 0.78
CA SER A 243 -4.11 9.73 1.88
C SER A 243 -4.87 8.43 2.05
N MET A 244 -5.42 7.87 0.97
CA MET A 244 -6.08 6.56 1.04
C MET A 244 -5.09 5.42 1.22
N GLY A 245 -3.91 5.47 0.59
CA GLY A 245 -2.84 4.49 0.78
C GLY A 245 -2.48 4.29 2.25
N ARG A 246 -2.42 5.37 3.04
CA ARG A 246 -2.19 5.29 4.49
C ARG A 246 -3.28 4.53 5.23
N VAL A 247 -4.54 4.72 4.84
CA VAL A 247 -5.69 3.97 5.44
C VAL A 247 -5.58 2.48 5.10
N TRP A 248 -5.23 2.16 3.84
CA TRP A 248 -5.04 0.77 3.39
C TRP A 248 -3.88 0.08 4.11
N VAL A 249 -2.75 0.76 4.28
CA VAL A 249 -1.64 0.25 5.12
C VAL A 249 -2.11 -0.01 6.55
N GLY A 250 -2.90 0.90 7.14
CA GLY A 250 -3.50 0.71 8.46
C GLY A 250 -4.39 -0.53 8.52
N ALA A 251 -5.29 -0.72 7.54
CA ALA A 251 -6.18 -1.87 7.43
C ALA A 251 -5.39 -3.19 7.32
N GLN A 252 -4.39 -3.23 6.45
CA GLN A 252 -3.52 -4.39 6.27
C GLN A 252 -2.72 -4.72 7.55
N CYS A 253 -2.28 -3.70 8.31
CA CYS A 253 -1.66 -3.90 9.62
C CYS A 253 -2.62 -4.60 10.59
N CYS A 254 -3.91 -4.22 10.60
CA CYS A 254 -4.93 -4.88 11.43
C CYS A 254 -5.08 -6.36 11.05
N GLY A 255 -5.11 -6.68 9.76
CA GLY A 255 -5.18 -8.07 9.29
C GLY A 255 -3.97 -8.90 9.72
N LYS A 256 -2.75 -8.35 9.55
CA LYS A 256 -1.51 -8.99 10.02
C LYS A 256 -1.52 -9.21 11.54
N MET A 257 -1.98 -8.21 12.31
CA MET A 257 -2.09 -8.34 13.77
C MET A 257 -3.09 -9.42 14.19
N GLU A 258 -4.24 -9.52 13.52
CA GLU A 258 -5.22 -10.58 13.80
C GLU A 258 -4.61 -11.96 13.57
N ARG A 259 -3.98 -12.20 12.41
CA ARG A 259 -3.30 -13.47 12.11
C ARG A 259 -2.21 -13.80 13.14
N LEU A 260 -1.42 -12.83 13.54
CA LEU A 260 -0.39 -13.00 14.59
C LEU A 260 -0.99 -13.31 15.96
N LEU A 261 -2.08 -12.64 16.33
CA LEU A 261 -2.76 -12.87 17.60
C LEU A 261 -3.37 -14.27 17.67
N ASP A 262 -4.02 -14.73 16.59
CA ASP A 262 -4.61 -16.07 16.51
C ASP A 262 -3.53 -17.15 16.64
N LEU A 263 -2.43 -17.03 15.89
CA LEU A 263 -1.28 -17.94 15.97
C LEU A 263 -0.67 -17.95 17.39
N ALA A 264 -0.47 -16.78 17.98
CA ALA A 264 0.12 -16.65 19.31
C ALA A 264 -0.79 -17.24 20.41
N ALA A 265 -2.12 -17.01 20.29
CA ALA A 265 -3.10 -17.52 21.25
C ALA A 265 -3.20 -19.04 21.19
N GLU A 266 -3.27 -19.62 19.99
CA GLU A 266 -3.29 -21.07 19.78
C GLU A 266 -2.03 -21.73 20.37
N TRP A 267 -0.85 -21.19 20.04
CA TRP A 267 0.42 -21.69 20.56
C TRP A 267 0.48 -21.56 22.08
N ALA A 268 0.09 -20.45 22.65
CA ALA A 268 0.10 -20.23 24.09
C ALA A 268 -0.85 -21.16 24.85
N ALA A 269 -1.97 -21.55 24.23
CA ALA A 269 -2.94 -22.48 24.79
C ALA A 269 -2.48 -23.94 24.77
N THR A 270 -1.68 -24.32 23.77
CA THR A 270 -1.29 -25.72 23.49
C THR A 270 0.13 -26.04 23.97
N ARG A 271 1.11 -25.13 23.78
CA ARG A 271 2.50 -25.33 24.17
C ARG A 271 2.66 -25.39 25.67
N LYS A 272 3.25 -26.48 26.20
CA LYS A 272 3.46 -26.66 27.62
C LYS A 272 4.91 -26.48 28.01
N GLN A 273 5.15 -25.75 29.10
CA GLN A 273 6.39 -25.65 29.83
C GLN A 273 6.10 -25.63 31.33
N PHE A 274 7.01 -26.16 32.15
CA PHE A 274 6.82 -26.28 33.61
C PHE A 274 5.47 -26.93 33.97
N GLY A 275 5.07 -27.95 33.20
CA GLY A 275 3.89 -28.78 33.45
C GLY A 275 2.52 -28.18 33.04
N LYS A 276 2.48 -26.96 32.47
CA LYS A 276 1.21 -26.29 32.07
C LYS A 276 1.38 -25.49 30.77
N PRO A 277 0.26 -25.15 30.08
CA PRO A 277 0.28 -24.27 28.92
C PRO A 277 0.97 -22.94 29.23
N ILE A 278 1.78 -22.42 28.30
CA ILE A 278 2.53 -21.18 28.51
C ILE A 278 1.62 -19.96 28.66
N GLY A 279 0.43 -19.99 28.10
CA GLY A 279 -0.59 -18.95 28.29
C GLY A 279 -1.10 -18.81 29.74
N ARG A 280 -0.77 -19.78 30.64
CA ARG A 280 -1.08 -19.68 32.07
C ARG A 280 -0.06 -18.84 32.85
N PHE A 281 1.01 -18.37 32.20
CA PHE A 281 1.97 -17.45 32.79
C PHE A 281 1.64 -16.01 32.39
N GLN A 282 1.58 -15.10 33.37
CA GLN A 282 1.22 -13.69 33.14
C GLN A 282 2.13 -13.00 32.10
N GLY A 283 3.45 -13.32 32.10
CA GLY A 283 4.37 -12.80 31.10
C GLY A 283 4.00 -13.14 29.64
N THR A 284 3.19 -14.19 29.41
CA THR A 284 2.65 -14.56 28.11
C THR A 284 1.22 -14.00 27.91
N SER A 285 0.33 -14.22 28.88
CA SER A 285 -1.07 -13.80 28.73
C SER A 285 -1.25 -12.29 28.65
N PHE A 286 -0.38 -11.50 29.29
CA PHE A 286 -0.43 -10.04 29.20
C PHE A 286 -0.04 -9.54 27.79
N LYS A 287 0.94 -10.18 27.13
CA LYS A 287 1.25 -9.87 25.72
C LYS A 287 0.04 -10.08 24.79
N LEU A 288 -0.71 -11.18 24.99
CA LEU A 288 -1.93 -11.44 24.22
C LEU A 288 -3.01 -10.38 24.48
N ALA A 289 -3.15 -9.94 25.74
CA ALA A 289 -4.10 -8.89 26.10
C ALA A 289 -3.73 -7.54 25.46
N ASP A 290 -2.45 -7.18 25.48
CA ASP A 290 -1.94 -5.97 24.83
C ASP A 290 -2.17 -6.02 23.33
N MET A 291 -1.81 -7.13 22.66
CA MET A 291 -2.04 -7.35 21.23
C MET A 291 -3.52 -7.21 20.85
N ALA A 292 -4.43 -7.82 21.62
CA ALA A 292 -5.87 -7.74 21.38
C ALA A 292 -6.40 -6.31 21.55
N THR A 293 -5.92 -5.58 22.57
CA THR A 293 -6.32 -4.20 22.83
C THR A 293 -5.83 -3.26 21.72
N GLU A 294 -4.57 -3.41 21.30
CA GLU A 294 -3.99 -2.59 20.23
C GLU A 294 -4.62 -2.89 18.86
N LEU A 295 -4.96 -4.15 18.57
CA LEU A 295 -5.72 -4.52 17.38
C LEU A 295 -7.08 -3.82 17.36
N GLN A 296 -7.83 -3.89 18.47
CA GLN A 296 -9.14 -3.25 18.60
C GLN A 296 -9.05 -1.73 18.37
N ALA A 297 -8.05 -1.07 18.97
CA ALA A 297 -7.86 0.36 18.82
C ALA A 297 -7.46 0.75 17.37
N SER A 298 -6.60 -0.07 16.73
CA SER A 298 -6.20 0.11 15.33
C SER A 298 -7.39 -0.01 14.38
N ASP A 299 -8.20 -1.04 14.56
CA ASP A 299 -9.41 -1.26 13.78
C ASP A 299 -10.37 -0.08 13.87
N LEU A 300 -10.58 0.48 15.08
CA LEU A 300 -11.45 1.65 15.27
C LEU A 300 -10.95 2.89 14.52
N LEU A 301 -9.65 3.16 14.55
CA LEU A 301 -9.06 4.29 13.83
C LEU A 301 -9.16 4.11 12.30
N VAL A 302 -8.88 2.91 11.80
CA VAL A 302 -8.95 2.60 10.37
C VAL A 302 -10.38 2.73 9.87
N MET A 303 -11.34 2.11 10.55
CA MET A 303 -12.74 2.14 10.12
C MET A 303 -13.34 3.55 10.22
N HIS A 304 -12.96 4.32 11.24
CA HIS A 304 -13.34 5.73 11.31
C HIS A 304 -12.84 6.51 10.08
N ALA A 305 -11.58 6.31 9.66
CA ALA A 305 -11.05 6.96 8.48
C ALA A 305 -11.81 6.54 7.20
N CYS A 306 -12.18 5.25 7.06
CA CYS A 306 -12.99 4.75 5.95
C CYS A 306 -14.39 5.40 5.94
N GLU A 307 -15.09 5.43 7.07
CA GLU A 307 -16.40 6.07 7.20
C GLU A 307 -16.37 7.57 6.86
N MET A 308 -15.29 8.26 7.29
CA MET A 308 -15.09 9.66 6.92
C MET A 308 -14.83 9.83 5.42
N ALA A 309 -14.11 8.88 4.79
CA ALA A 309 -13.89 8.88 3.34
C ALA A 309 -15.21 8.69 2.56
N ASP A 310 -16.08 7.77 2.98
CA ASP A 310 -17.40 7.57 2.38
C ASP A 310 -18.28 8.82 2.46
N GLN A 311 -18.12 9.62 3.53
CA GLN A 311 -18.82 10.89 3.69
C GLN A 311 -18.15 12.06 2.96
N GLY A 312 -17.00 11.86 2.30
CA GLY A 312 -16.20 12.93 1.70
C GLY A 312 -15.58 13.89 2.71
N LYS A 313 -15.42 13.47 3.97
CA LYS A 313 -14.93 14.29 5.10
C LYS A 313 -13.60 13.85 5.68
N MET A 314 -13.01 12.78 5.16
CA MET A 314 -11.72 12.29 5.65
C MET A 314 -10.65 13.36 5.53
N THR A 315 -9.91 13.58 6.60
CA THR A 315 -8.77 14.49 6.65
C THR A 315 -7.44 13.73 6.55
N SER A 316 -6.38 14.43 6.16
CA SER A 316 -5.02 13.85 6.19
C SER A 316 -4.62 13.41 7.61
N GLN A 317 -5.21 14.01 8.65
CA GLN A 317 -4.99 13.65 10.05
C GLN A 317 -5.61 12.30 10.40
N ASP A 318 -6.83 12.02 9.93
CA ASP A 318 -7.51 10.74 10.16
C ASP A 318 -6.69 9.59 9.55
N ALA A 319 -6.28 9.74 8.29
CA ALA A 319 -5.42 8.78 7.60
C ALA A 319 -4.07 8.59 8.30
N ALA A 320 -3.44 9.68 8.76
CA ALA A 320 -2.17 9.62 9.46
C ALA A 320 -2.28 8.94 10.82
N MET A 321 -3.34 9.20 11.59
CA MET A 321 -3.60 8.53 12.88
C MET A 321 -3.82 7.02 12.70
N ALA A 322 -4.63 6.62 11.74
CA ALA A 322 -4.89 5.22 11.43
C ALA A 322 -3.59 4.49 11.09
N LYS A 323 -2.80 5.01 10.13
CA LYS A 323 -1.54 4.42 9.70
C LYS A 323 -0.50 4.36 10.81
N LEU A 324 -0.31 5.47 11.54
CA LEU A 324 0.68 5.57 12.61
C LEU A 324 0.41 4.54 13.70
N PHE A 325 -0.81 4.53 14.23
CA PHE A 325 -1.14 3.66 15.35
C PHE A 325 -1.08 2.19 14.96
N ALA A 326 -1.71 1.80 13.84
CA ALA A 326 -1.76 0.42 13.38
C ALA A 326 -0.37 -0.14 13.04
N SER A 327 0.50 0.62 12.35
CA SER A 327 1.83 0.14 11.99
C SER A 327 2.78 -0.01 13.18
N GLU A 328 2.70 0.88 14.17
CA GLU A 328 3.48 0.77 15.41
C GLU A 328 2.96 -0.38 16.29
N ALA A 329 1.65 -0.58 16.39
CA ALA A 329 1.03 -1.69 17.10
C ALA A 329 1.41 -3.04 16.47
N LEU A 330 1.36 -3.14 15.13
CA LEU A 330 1.79 -4.34 14.42
C LEU A 330 3.25 -4.71 14.73
N GLY A 331 4.15 -3.73 14.80
CA GLY A 331 5.55 -3.98 15.14
C GLY A 331 5.70 -4.63 16.52
N ARG A 332 4.92 -4.17 17.52
CA ARG A 332 4.90 -4.76 18.87
C ARG A 332 4.25 -6.14 18.89
N ALA A 333 3.12 -6.30 18.20
CA ALA A 333 2.42 -7.59 18.11
C ALA A 333 3.28 -8.66 17.45
N ALA A 334 4.01 -8.32 16.39
CA ALA A 334 4.91 -9.23 15.70
C ALA A 334 6.08 -9.68 16.60
N ASP A 335 6.70 -8.74 17.32
CA ASP A 335 7.76 -9.05 18.29
C ASP A 335 7.24 -9.94 19.44
N HIS A 336 6.05 -9.64 19.97
CA HIS A 336 5.41 -10.46 21.00
C HIS A 336 5.13 -11.88 20.50
N THR A 337 4.70 -12.05 19.27
CA THR A 337 4.42 -13.37 18.68
C THR A 337 5.69 -14.18 18.54
N VAL A 338 6.77 -13.61 18.00
CA VAL A 338 8.10 -14.27 17.95
C VAL A 338 8.53 -14.70 19.35
N GLN A 339 8.40 -13.82 20.34
CA GLN A 339 8.79 -14.13 21.73
C GLN A 339 7.93 -15.24 22.34
N ILE A 340 6.62 -15.30 22.06
CA ILE A 340 5.69 -16.34 22.54
C ILE A 340 6.05 -17.71 21.92
N TYR A 341 6.41 -17.74 20.66
CA TYR A 341 6.83 -18.96 19.96
C TYR A 341 8.24 -19.41 20.34
N GLY A 342 9.08 -18.49 20.87
CA GLY A 342 10.47 -18.78 21.17
C GLY A 342 11.27 -19.14 19.90
N GLY A 343 12.14 -20.14 19.96
CA GLY A 343 12.94 -20.54 18.81
C GLY A 343 12.14 -20.90 17.56
N MET A 344 10.93 -21.44 17.72
CA MET A 344 10.04 -21.75 16.59
C MET A 344 9.55 -20.49 15.85
N GLY A 345 9.46 -19.34 16.52
CA GLY A 345 9.08 -18.07 15.91
C GLY A 345 10.09 -17.50 14.93
N LEU A 346 11.30 -18.07 14.86
CA LEU A 346 12.38 -17.68 13.95
C LEU A 346 12.57 -18.66 12.77
N MET A 347 11.73 -19.72 12.68
CA MET A 347 11.83 -20.73 11.65
C MET A 347 11.00 -20.34 10.43
N GLU A 348 11.58 -20.42 9.22
CA GLU A 348 10.97 -20.02 7.95
C GLU A 348 9.76 -20.87 7.54
N GLU A 349 9.60 -22.06 8.17
CA GLU A 349 8.43 -22.92 7.95
C GLU A 349 7.13 -22.35 8.51
N LEU A 350 7.25 -21.37 9.43
CA LEU A 350 6.11 -20.69 10.03
C LEU A 350 6.00 -19.25 9.51
N PRO A 351 4.80 -18.70 9.37
CA PRO A 351 4.62 -17.36 8.82
C PRO A 351 5.09 -16.23 9.77
N ILE A 352 5.51 -16.56 10.99
CA ILE A 352 5.73 -15.61 12.08
C ILE A 352 6.95 -14.72 11.82
N GLU A 353 8.10 -15.32 11.46
CA GLU A 353 9.32 -14.56 11.19
C GLU A 353 9.13 -13.66 9.96
N ARG A 354 8.41 -14.13 8.92
CA ARG A 354 8.04 -13.32 7.75
C ARG A 354 7.18 -12.13 8.14
N LEU A 355 6.09 -12.35 8.88
CA LEU A 355 5.21 -11.27 9.35
C LEU A 355 5.96 -10.28 10.27
N TRP A 356 6.94 -10.75 11.04
CA TRP A 356 7.82 -9.89 11.84
C TRP A 356 8.71 -9.02 10.96
N ARG A 357 9.36 -9.56 9.93
CA ARG A 357 10.14 -8.79 8.95
C ARG A 357 9.23 -7.78 8.22
N ASP A 358 8.08 -8.23 7.76
CA ASP A 358 7.12 -7.41 7.01
C ASP A 358 6.60 -6.25 7.85
N SER A 359 6.36 -6.46 9.15
CA SER A 359 5.92 -5.41 10.06
C SER A 359 6.83 -4.19 10.10
N ARG A 360 8.13 -4.38 9.81
CA ARG A 360 9.11 -3.29 9.86
C ARG A 360 8.94 -2.30 8.72
N LEU A 361 8.50 -2.76 7.54
CA LEU A 361 8.25 -1.92 6.37
C LEU A 361 7.08 -0.97 6.60
N GLU A 362 6.04 -1.43 7.30
CA GLU A 362 4.79 -0.68 7.49
C GLU A 362 4.98 0.69 8.17
N ARG A 363 6.06 0.86 8.92
CA ARG A 363 6.43 2.11 9.57
C ARG A 363 7.24 3.06 8.67
N ILE A 364 7.57 2.64 7.42
CA ILE A 364 8.45 3.36 6.50
C ILE A 364 7.71 3.86 5.27
N TRP A 365 7.10 2.96 4.50
CA TRP A 365 6.44 3.30 3.24
C TRP A 365 5.19 4.17 3.44
N ASP A 366 4.70 4.79 2.38
CA ASP A 366 3.55 5.71 2.37
C ASP A 366 3.64 6.84 3.42
N GLY A 367 4.88 7.24 3.69
CA GLY A 367 5.25 8.20 4.72
C GLY A 367 5.58 7.54 6.05
N THR A 368 6.79 7.81 6.55
CA THR A 368 7.30 7.23 7.81
C THR A 368 6.43 7.60 9.01
N SER A 369 6.60 6.87 10.11
CA SER A 369 5.95 7.19 11.39
C SER A 369 6.19 8.65 11.83
N GLU A 370 7.36 9.21 11.51
CA GLU A 370 7.71 10.62 11.77
C GLU A 370 6.90 11.57 10.89
N ILE A 371 6.71 11.22 9.62
CA ILE A 371 5.86 12.00 8.70
C ILE A 371 4.39 11.97 9.14
N GLN A 372 3.88 10.82 9.61
CA GLN A 372 2.52 10.77 10.17
C GLN A 372 2.40 11.69 11.40
N ARG A 373 3.37 11.65 12.32
CA ARG A 373 3.40 12.56 13.48
C ARG A 373 3.49 14.02 13.06
N HIS A 374 4.26 14.34 12.03
CA HIS A 374 4.35 15.69 11.47
C HIS A 374 2.99 16.17 10.93
N ILE A 375 2.27 15.32 10.16
CA ILE A 375 0.94 15.65 9.64
C ILE A 375 -0.02 15.94 10.79
N ILE A 376 -0.08 15.07 11.79
CA ILE A 376 -0.97 15.20 12.94
C ILE A 376 -0.67 16.48 13.72
N SER A 377 0.59 16.68 14.10
CA SER A 377 1.00 17.83 14.92
C SER A 377 0.79 19.16 14.19
N ARG A 378 1.10 19.22 12.89
CA ARG A 378 0.88 20.40 12.07
C ARG A 378 -0.59 20.77 11.94
N THR A 379 -1.46 19.76 11.80
CA THR A 379 -2.91 20.00 11.75
C THR A 379 -3.43 20.56 13.07
N LEU A 380 -3.02 19.98 14.19
CA LEU A 380 -3.39 20.45 15.53
C LEU A 380 -2.90 21.87 15.80
N LEU A 381 -1.65 22.18 15.46
CA LEU A 381 -1.04 23.49 15.76
C LEU A 381 -1.64 24.62 14.91
N ARG A 382 -2.13 24.34 13.70
CA ARG A 382 -2.79 25.35 12.85
C ARG A 382 -3.99 26.01 13.52
N GLU A 383 -4.69 25.33 14.41
CA GLU A 383 -5.83 25.87 15.16
C GLU A 383 -5.41 26.94 16.17
N TYR A 384 -4.13 27.00 16.52
CA TYR A 384 -3.55 27.91 17.50
C TYR A 384 -2.58 28.93 16.89
N GLU A 385 -2.33 28.87 15.56
CA GLU A 385 -1.49 29.88 14.90
C GLU A 385 -2.24 31.22 14.88
N PRO A 386 -1.58 32.35 15.26
CA PRO A 386 -2.21 33.67 15.16
C PRO A 386 -2.51 34.00 13.70
N VAL A 387 -3.73 34.53 13.46
CA VAL A 387 -4.26 34.96 12.16
C VAL A 387 -3.42 36.07 11.55
#